data_61bcac25164fdc37577563e867e31897
#
_entry.id   61bcac25164fdc37577563e867e31897
#
_cell.length_a   1.000
_cell.length_b   1.000
_cell.length_c   1.000
_cell.angle_alpha   90.00
_cell.angle_beta   90.00
_cell.angle_gamma   90.00
#
_symmetry.space_group_name_H-M   'P 1'
#
loop_
_entity.id
_entity.type
_entity.pdbx_description
1 polymer ?
#
loop_
_entity_poly.entity_id
_entity_poly.type
_entity_poly.pdbx_seq_one_letter_code
_entity_poly.pdbx_strand_id
1 'polypeptide(L)'
;MSKIGKRAILILLALPIGFNVMAQEIKKLTLEDLIPGGETYRYAENLYGLQWWGDVCIKPSTDTIYTVQPRTGKETVLTTLGQINKVLADNKAGKLSTPYSIRYPWADKPQMLMKVSGKYIVYDFENNRIVSTLKLKDKAANEDYCVANGNVAYTVNNNLYVNEQAITDEPEG
;
A
#
# COMPACT_ATOMS: atom_id res chain seq x y z
N MET A 1 7.63 56.04 -65.84
CA MET A 1 7.91 56.10 -64.39
C MET A 1 7.65 54.70 -63.80
N SER A 2 8.70 53.95 -63.55
CA SER A 2 8.67 52.55 -63.10
C SER A 2 8.84 52.46 -61.58
N LYS A 3 7.85 51.86 -60.93
CA LYS A 3 7.97 51.57 -59.48
C LYS A 3 8.58 50.18 -59.29
N ILE A 4 9.81 50.17 -58.84
CA ILE A 4 10.54 48.98 -58.49
C ILE A 4 10.04 48.49 -57.07
N GLY A 5 9.32 47.36 -57.06
CA GLY A 5 8.90 46.70 -55.82
C GLY A 5 10.06 46.03 -55.20
N LYS A 6 10.41 46.42 -53.96
CA LYS A 6 11.40 45.74 -53.12
C LYS A 6 10.78 44.45 -52.60
N ARG A 7 11.23 43.29 -53.09
CA ARG A 7 10.94 41.97 -52.49
C ARG A 7 11.89 41.77 -51.33
N ALA A 8 11.38 41.85 -50.12
CA ALA A 8 12.11 41.44 -48.92
C ALA A 8 12.17 39.91 -48.88
N ILE A 9 13.36 39.37 -49.04
CA ILE A 9 13.61 37.93 -48.83
C ILE A 9 13.76 37.72 -47.32
N LEU A 10 12.74 37.10 -46.73
CA LEU A 10 12.79 36.65 -45.33
C LEU A 10 13.59 35.35 -45.28
N ILE A 11 14.87 35.43 -44.88
CA ILE A 11 15.69 34.25 -44.59
C ILE A 11 15.29 33.75 -43.21
N LEU A 12 14.50 32.67 -43.18
CA LEU A 12 14.18 31.95 -41.94
C LEU A 12 15.40 31.17 -41.52
N LEU A 13 16.16 31.69 -40.54
CA LEU A 13 17.25 30.98 -39.91
C LEU A 13 16.66 29.84 -39.08
N ALA A 14 16.63 28.64 -39.62
CA ALA A 14 16.34 27.42 -38.84
C ALA A 14 17.51 27.16 -37.92
N LEU A 15 17.44 27.61 -36.67
CA LEU A 15 18.33 27.18 -35.61
C LEU A 15 18.07 25.67 -35.37
N PRO A 16 19.09 24.82 -35.52
CA PRO A 16 18.97 23.46 -35.06
C PRO A 16 18.89 23.47 -33.54
N ILE A 17 17.71 23.28 -32.98
CA ILE A 17 17.55 22.94 -31.56
C ILE A 17 18.17 21.56 -31.40
N GLY A 18 19.43 21.55 -31.04
CA GLY A 18 20.14 20.33 -30.67
C GLY A 18 19.45 19.77 -29.44
N PHE A 19 18.57 18.81 -29.65
CA PHE A 19 18.18 17.90 -28.59
C PHE A 19 19.44 17.15 -28.19
N ASN A 20 20.13 17.61 -27.14
CA ASN A 20 21.07 16.78 -26.42
C ASN A 20 20.26 15.63 -25.84
N VAL A 21 20.04 14.60 -26.63
CA VAL A 21 19.71 13.30 -26.11
C VAL A 21 20.95 12.88 -25.33
N MET A 22 20.95 13.15 -24.04
CA MET A 22 21.88 12.52 -23.11
C MET A 22 21.63 11.04 -23.24
N ALA A 23 22.33 10.39 -24.13
CA ALA A 23 22.43 8.97 -24.16
C ALA A 23 22.97 8.59 -22.78
N GLN A 24 22.09 8.07 -21.94
CA GLN A 24 22.47 7.53 -20.65
C GLN A 24 23.54 6.46 -20.97
N GLU A 25 24.79 6.70 -20.59
CA GLU A 25 25.84 5.70 -20.76
C GLU A 25 25.35 4.42 -20.11
N ILE A 26 25.08 3.41 -20.92
CA ILE A 26 24.69 2.09 -20.42
C ILE A 26 25.93 1.56 -19.69
N LYS A 27 25.93 1.64 -18.37
CA LYS A 27 26.98 1.07 -17.54
C LYS A 27 27.08 -0.43 -17.89
N LYS A 28 28.23 -0.85 -18.39
CA LYS A 28 28.51 -2.28 -18.57
C LYS A 28 28.64 -2.91 -17.19
N LEU A 29 27.89 -3.97 -16.95
CA LEU A 29 27.99 -4.75 -15.72
C LEU A 29 29.37 -5.42 -15.69
N THR A 30 30.06 -5.30 -14.56
CA THR A 30 31.29 -5.99 -14.24
C THR A 30 31.00 -7.21 -13.36
N LEU A 31 31.98 -8.09 -13.20
CA LEU A 31 31.84 -9.24 -12.30
C LEU A 31 31.61 -8.77 -10.84
N GLU A 32 32.25 -7.68 -10.43
CA GLU A 32 32.09 -7.07 -9.10
C GLU A 32 30.67 -6.56 -8.83
N ASP A 33 29.99 -6.06 -9.86
CA ASP A 33 28.59 -5.67 -9.75
C ASP A 33 27.65 -6.87 -9.47
N LEU A 34 28.10 -8.09 -9.72
CA LEU A 34 27.33 -9.34 -9.57
C LEU A 34 27.68 -10.14 -8.31
N ILE A 35 28.77 -9.79 -7.60
CA ILE A 35 29.19 -10.49 -6.38
C ILE A 35 28.46 -9.89 -5.18
N PRO A 36 27.58 -10.64 -4.49
CA PRO A 36 26.93 -10.16 -3.27
C PRO A 36 27.96 -9.71 -2.22
N GLY A 37 27.83 -8.47 -1.73
CA GLY A 37 28.76 -7.87 -0.77
C GLY A 37 29.95 -7.15 -1.41
N GLY A 38 30.08 -7.13 -2.72
CA GLY A 38 31.08 -6.29 -3.44
C GLY A 38 30.77 -4.80 -3.29
N GLU A 39 31.81 -3.95 -3.40
CA GLU A 39 31.65 -2.48 -3.24
C GLU A 39 30.67 -1.87 -4.26
N THR A 40 30.58 -2.44 -5.45
CA THR A 40 29.71 -1.95 -6.52
C THR A 40 28.39 -2.73 -6.62
N TYR A 41 28.22 -3.80 -5.83
CA TYR A 41 27.00 -4.59 -5.82
C TYR A 41 25.84 -3.78 -5.27
N ARG A 42 24.81 -3.60 -6.07
CA ARG A 42 23.58 -2.93 -5.66
C ARG A 42 22.49 -3.96 -5.47
N TYR A 43 22.10 -4.13 -4.21
CA TYR A 43 20.91 -4.91 -3.89
C TYR A 43 19.70 -4.20 -4.49
N ALA A 44 18.85 -4.96 -5.21
CA ALA A 44 17.53 -4.46 -5.53
C ALA A 44 16.79 -4.20 -4.21
N GLU A 45 16.29 -2.98 -4.04
CA GLU A 45 15.46 -2.66 -2.87
C GLU A 45 14.18 -3.50 -2.95
N ASN A 46 14.02 -4.40 -2.00
CA ASN A 46 12.80 -5.19 -1.89
C ASN A 46 11.71 -4.31 -1.25
N LEU A 47 10.73 -3.92 -2.05
CA LEU A 47 9.57 -3.18 -1.59
C LEU A 47 8.53 -4.18 -1.05
N TYR A 48 8.71 -4.59 0.22
CA TYR A 48 7.79 -5.52 0.87
C TYR A 48 6.48 -4.84 1.25
N GLY A 49 5.39 -5.59 1.06
CA GLY A 49 4.08 -5.22 1.60
C GLY A 49 3.39 -4.07 0.85
N LEU A 50 3.83 -3.73 -0.35
CA LEU A 50 3.11 -2.77 -1.18
C LEU A 50 1.69 -3.27 -1.42
N GLN A 51 0.72 -2.37 -1.25
CA GLN A 51 -0.69 -2.63 -1.47
C GLN A 51 -1.31 -1.47 -2.25
N TRP A 52 -2.51 -1.69 -2.75
CA TRP A 52 -3.31 -0.67 -3.40
C TRP A 52 -4.57 -0.36 -2.58
N TRP A 53 -4.84 0.92 -2.42
CA TRP A 53 -6.12 1.45 -1.97
C TRP A 53 -6.70 2.28 -3.11
N GLY A 54 -7.65 1.69 -3.86
CA GLY A 54 -8.05 2.25 -5.15
C GLY A 54 -6.84 2.43 -6.08
N ASP A 55 -6.61 3.64 -6.53
CA ASP A 55 -5.47 4.02 -7.39
C ASP A 55 -4.25 4.51 -6.59
N VAL A 56 -4.31 4.45 -5.27
CA VAL A 56 -3.24 4.91 -4.39
C VAL A 56 -2.34 3.75 -3.98
N CYS A 57 -1.04 3.85 -4.26
CA CYS A 57 -0.05 2.89 -3.79
C CYS A 57 0.26 3.15 -2.32
N ILE A 58 0.14 2.12 -1.49
CA ILE A 58 0.44 2.13 -0.05
C ILE A 58 1.74 1.38 0.21
N LYS A 59 2.65 2.01 0.94
CA LYS A 59 3.92 1.42 1.38
C LYS A 59 3.97 1.40 2.91
N PRO A 60 3.87 0.24 3.55
CA PRO A 60 4.15 0.12 4.97
C PRO A 60 5.65 0.19 5.23
N SER A 61 6.03 0.73 6.38
CA SER A 61 7.38 0.71 6.94
C SER A 61 7.32 0.15 8.37
N THR A 62 8.36 0.30 9.16
CA THR A 62 8.42 -0.26 10.52
C THR A 62 7.31 0.28 11.43
N ASP A 63 7.06 1.58 11.36
CA ASP A 63 6.12 2.29 12.24
C ASP A 63 5.23 3.30 11.51
N THR A 64 5.41 3.43 10.20
CA THR A 64 4.75 4.45 9.38
C THR A 64 4.18 3.81 8.12
N ILE A 65 3.04 4.33 7.69
CA ILE A 65 2.39 3.95 6.44
C ILE A 65 2.43 5.16 5.53
N TYR A 66 2.92 4.96 4.31
CA TYR A 66 3.03 6.00 3.29
C TYR A 66 2.09 5.74 2.12
N THR A 67 1.62 6.81 1.51
CA THR A 67 1.18 6.79 0.12
C THR A 67 2.38 7.07 -0.77
N VAL A 68 2.48 6.37 -1.89
CA VAL A 68 3.58 6.53 -2.85
C VAL A 68 3.01 6.94 -4.20
N GLN A 69 3.56 7.99 -4.77
CA GLN A 69 3.23 8.36 -6.13
C GLN A 69 4.01 7.46 -7.11
N PRO A 70 3.36 6.60 -7.90
CA PRO A 70 4.06 5.57 -8.68
C PRO A 70 5.06 6.11 -9.72
N ARG A 71 4.80 7.32 -10.27
CA ARG A 71 5.66 7.91 -11.30
C ARG A 71 6.94 8.54 -10.75
N THR A 72 6.90 9.10 -9.55
CA THR A 72 8.01 9.88 -8.99
C THR A 72 8.66 9.21 -7.79
N GLY A 73 8.02 8.17 -7.22
CA GLY A 73 8.44 7.55 -5.96
C GLY A 73 8.25 8.45 -4.74
N LYS A 74 7.60 9.63 -4.90
CA LYS A 74 7.39 10.54 -3.76
C LYS A 74 6.49 9.91 -2.71
N GLU A 75 6.98 9.85 -1.49
CA GLU A 75 6.28 9.33 -0.33
C GLU A 75 5.60 10.46 0.46
N THR A 76 4.40 10.20 0.95
CA THR A 76 3.67 11.08 1.86
C THR A 76 3.11 10.22 3.00
N VAL A 77 3.28 10.67 4.24
CA VAL A 77 2.77 9.94 5.40
C VAL A 77 1.25 9.88 5.34
N LEU A 78 0.70 8.67 5.38
CA LEU A 78 -0.74 8.43 5.51
C LEU A 78 -1.15 8.40 6.99
N THR A 79 -0.47 7.57 7.78
CA THR A 79 -0.67 7.44 9.23
C THR A 79 0.54 6.74 9.87
N THR A 80 0.58 6.71 11.20
CA THR A 80 1.62 5.99 11.93
C THR A 80 1.03 4.90 12.82
N LEU A 81 1.86 3.89 13.11
CA LEU A 81 1.51 2.83 14.06
C LEU A 81 1.16 3.41 15.45
N GLY A 82 1.83 4.50 15.84
CA GLY A 82 1.56 5.20 17.08
C GLY A 82 0.15 5.80 17.13
N GLN A 83 -0.29 6.45 16.04
CA GLN A 83 -1.65 7.00 15.94
C GLN A 83 -2.72 5.90 15.99
N ILE A 84 -2.53 4.84 15.21
CA ILE A 84 -3.43 3.68 15.22
C ILE A 84 -3.52 3.09 16.62
N ASN A 85 -2.37 2.80 17.25
CA ASN A 85 -2.32 2.17 18.56
C ASN A 85 -2.90 3.04 19.68
N LYS A 86 -2.82 4.37 19.56
CA LYS A 86 -3.52 5.27 20.49
C LYS A 86 -5.03 5.06 20.45
N VAL A 87 -5.61 5.05 19.24
CA VAL A 87 -7.05 4.81 19.07
C VAL A 87 -7.46 3.41 19.53
N LEU A 88 -6.64 2.39 19.22
CA LEU A 88 -6.87 1.02 19.68
C LEU A 88 -6.87 0.94 21.22
N ALA A 89 -5.93 1.62 21.89
CA ALA A 89 -5.84 1.64 23.34
C ALA A 89 -7.04 2.36 23.98
N ASP A 90 -7.43 3.53 23.45
CA ASP A 90 -8.58 4.30 23.92
C ASP A 90 -9.88 3.47 23.84
N ASN A 91 -9.97 2.54 22.88
CA ASN A 91 -11.12 1.64 22.68
C ASN A 91 -10.91 0.23 23.28
N LYS A 92 -9.86 -0.02 24.05
CA LYS A 92 -9.53 -1.34 24.64
C LYS A 92 -9.48 -2.45 23.59
N ALA A 93 -9.04 -2.12 22.38
CA ALA A 93 -9.05 -3.02 21.24
C ALA A 93 -7.76 -3.85 21.09
N GLY A 94 -6.74 -3.57 21.91
CA GLY A 94 -5.44 -4.22 21.89
C GLY A 94 -4.36 -3.33 21.27
N LYS A 95 -3.29 -3.96 20.78
CA LYS A 95 -2.15 -3.26 20.17
C LYS A 95 -1.75 -3.94 18.87
N LEU A 96 -1.60 -3.17 17.81
CA LEU A 96 -1.03 -3.62 16.55
C LEU A 96 0.50 -3.56 16.63
N SER A 97 1.17 -4.65 16.29
CA SER A 97 2.65 -4.76 16.38
C SER A 97 3.36 -4.29 15.12
N THR A 98 2.70 -4.34 13.97
CA THR A 98 3.30 -4.01 12.68
C THR A 98 2.25 -3.54 11.67
N PRO A 99 2.58 -2.56 10.80
CA PRO A 99 1.68 -2.13 9.73
C PRO A 99 1.53 -3.14 8.60
N TYR A 100 2.44 -4.11 8.48
CA TYR A 100 2.46 -5.07 7.35
C TYR A 100 1.25 -6.02 7.30
N SER A 101 0.54 -6.19 8.42
CA SER A 101 -0.67 -7.02 8.50
C SER A 101 -1.97 -6.28 8.15
N ILE A 102 -1.88 -4.98 7.89
CA ILE A 102 -3.03 -4.16 7.49
C ILE A 102 -3.39 -4.44 6.04
N ARG A 103 -4.69 -4.45 5.73
CA ARG A 103 -5.24 -4.57 4.37
C ARG A 103 -6.16 -3.40 4.04
N TYR A 104 -6.30 -3.07 2.75
CA TYR A 104 -7.10 -1.96 2.22
C TYR A 104 -8.15 -2.48 1.24
N PRO A 105 -9.16 -3.25 1.69
CA PRO A 105 -10.07 -3.96 0.80
C PRO A 105 -11.12 -3.06 0.15
N TRP A 106 -11.32 -1.83 0.63
CA TRP A 106 -12.31 -0.89 0.10
C TRP A 106 -11.63 0.23 -0.67
N ALA A 107 -11.74 0.20 -2.00
CA ALA A 107 -11.11 1.19 -2.88
C ALA A 107 -11.70 2.61 -2.74
N ASP A 108 -12.95 2.69 -2.34
CA ASP A 108 -13.77 3.90 -2.25
C ASP A 108 -13.92 4.46 -0.83
N LYS A 109 -13.32 3.80 0.18
CA LYS A 109 -13.44 4.20 1.59
C LYS A 109 -12.06 4.37 2.23
N PRO A 110 -11.83 5.41 3.03
CA PRO A 110 -10.58 5.62 3.75
C PRO A 110 -10.46 4.66 4.95
N GLN A 111 -10.62 3.38 4.69
CA GLN A 111 -10.69 2.34 5.70
C GLN A 111 -9.65 1.27 5.50
N MET A 112 -9.10 0.81 6.60
CA MET A 112 -8.21 -0.33 6.64
C MET A 112 -8.77 -1.43 7.54
N LEU A 113 -8.47 -2.66 7.18
CA LEU A 113 -8.83 -3.86 7.91
C LEU A 113 -7.59 -4.42 8.59
N MET A 114 -7.69 -4.69 9.89
CA MET A 114 -6.63 -5.29 10.67
C MET A 114 -7.17 -6.33 11.64
N LYS A 115 -6.33 -7.30 11.99
CA LYS A 115 -6.61 -8.27 13.07
C LYS A 115 -5.72 -7.96 14.26
N VAL A 116 -6.34 -7.70 15.41
CA VAL A 116 -5.67 -7.34 16.65
C VAL A 116 -6.29 -8.11 17.82
N SER A 117 -5.48 -8.87 18.55
CA SER A 117 -5.93 -9.59 19.76
C SER A 117 -7.22 -10.40 19.54
N GLY A 118 -7.29 -11.18 18.45
CA GLY A 118 -8.45 -12.02 18.13
C GLY A 118 -9.69 -11.25 17.66
N LYS A 119 -9.54 -9.98 17.28
CA LYS A 119 -10.62 -9.14 16.77
C LYS A 119 -10.29 -8.67 15.36
N TYR A 120 -11.27 -8.67 14.48
CA TYR A 120 -11.23 -7.90 13.23
C TYR A 120 -11.69 -6.48 13.49
N ILE A 121 -10.89 -5.52 13.07
CA ILE A 121 -11.12 -4.08 13.29
C ILE A 121 -11.09 -3.39 11.95
N VAL A 122 -12.15 -2.64 11.65
CA VAL A 122 -12.20 -1.69 10.55
C VAL A 122 -11.89 -0.31 11.12
N TYR A 123 -10.85 0.31 10.61
CA TYR A 123 -10.35 1.60 11.08
C TYR A 123 -10.39 2.63 9.95
N ASP A 124 -10.97 3.77 10.23
CA ASP A 124 -11.02 4.94 9.35
C ASP A 124 -9.77 5.79 9.62
N PHE A 125 -8.86 5.82 8.66
CA PHE A 125 -7.57 6.50 8.82
C PHE A 125 -7.62 8.00 8.55
N GLU A 126 -8.66 8.53 7.91
CA GLU A 126 -8.86 9.97 7.77
C GLU A 126 -9.43 10.57 9.06
N ASN A 127 -10.38 9.89 9.69
CA ASN A 127 -11.03 10.36 10.89
C ASN A 127 -10.42 9.80 12.18
N ASN A 128 -9.38 8.96 12.09
CA ASN A 128 -8.69 8.33 13.21
C ASN A 128 -9.65 7.65 14.21
N ARG A 129 -10.53 6.79 13.72
CA ARG A 129 -11.54 6.12 14.55
C ARG A 129 -11.76 4.67 14.14
N ILE A 130 -12.21 3.86 15.09
CA ILE A 130 -12.72 2.52 14.80
C ILE A 130 -14.14 2.65 14.24
N VAL A 131 -14.38 2.00 13.09
CA VAL A 131 -15.69 1.91 12.44
C VAL A 131 -16.46 0.71 12.95
N SER A 132 -15.78 -0.43 13.04
CA SER A 132 -16.39 -1.66 13.56
C SER A 132 -15.32 -2.56 14.20
N THR A 133 -15.79 -3.39 15.13
CA THR A 133 -14.98 -4.41 15.79
C THR A 133 -15.79 -5.70 15.85
N LEU A 134 -15.20 -6.79 15.38
CA LEU A 134 -15.76 -8.13 15.49
C LEU A 134 -14.81 -9.00 16.28
N LYS A 135 -15.25 -9.49 17.43
CA LYS A 135 -14.48 -10.44 18.25
C LYS A 135 -14.74 -11.86 17.77
N LEU A 136 -13.67 -12.63 17.59
CA LEU A 136 -13.77 -14.06 17.33
C LEU A 136 -13.79 -14.83 18.65
N LYS A 137 -14.33 -16.05 18.61
CA LYS A 137 -14.21 -17.00 19.72
C LYS A 137 -12.75 -17.40 19.93
N ASP A 138 -12.44 -17.77 21.13
CA ASP A 138 -11.13 -18.33 21.44
C ASP A 138 -10.87 -19.60 20.61
N LYS A 139 -9.63 -19.79 20.18
CA LYS A 139 -9.21 -20.88 19.27
C LYS A 139 -9.83 -20.82 17.87
N ALA A 140 -10.33 -19.67 17.43
CA ALA A 140 -10.76 -19.48 16.03
C ALA A 140 -9.61 -19.81 15.07
N ALA A 141 -9.93 -20.58 14.03
CA ALA A 141 -9.02 -20.97 12.97
C ALA A 141 -9.73 -20.91 11.60
N ASN A 142 -8.97 -20.99 10.51
CA ASN A 142 -9.50 -20.99 9.13
C ASN A 142 -10.43 -19.81 8.85
N GLU A 143 -9.97 -18.63 9.22
CA GLU A 143 -10.79 -17.41 9.18
C GLU A 143 -10.87 -16.85 7.76
N ASP A 144 -12.08 -16.48 7.35
CA ASP A 144 -12.35 -15.76 6.11
C ASP A 144 -13.25 -14.55 6.37
N TYR A 145 -12.73 -13.36 6.07
CA TYR A 145 -13.43 -12.09 6.23
C TYR A 145 -14.11 -11.69 4.92
N CYS A 146 -15.43 -11.64 4.92
CA CYS A 146 -16.21 -11.16 3.80
C CYS A 146 -16.24 -9.62 3.76
N VAL A 147 -15.52 -9.04 2.81
CA VAL A 147 -15.41 -7.57 2.63
C VAL A 147 -16.76 -6.92 2.31
N ALA A 148 -17.66 -7.64 1.62
CA ALA A 148 -18.94 -7.10 1.15
C ALA A 148 -19.91 -6.79 2.30
N ASN A 149 -19.91 -7.60 3.36
CA ASN A 149 -20.88 -7.48 4.46
C ASN A 149 -20.24 -7.40 5.86
N GLY A 150 -18.91 -7.54 5.95
CA GLY A 150 -18.17 -7.49 7.21
C GLY A 150 -18.30 -8.74 8.08
N ASN A 151 -18.87 -9.83 7.57
CA ASN A 151 -18.95 -11.09 8.30
C ASN A 151 -17.63 -11.84 8.26
N VAL A 152 -17.37 -12.64 9.29
CA VAL A 152 -16.23 -13.57 9.34
C VAL A 152 -16.75 -14.99 9.52
N ALA A 153 -16.37 -15.87 8.61
CA ALA A 153 -16.51 -17.31 8.78
C ALA A 153 -15.21 -17.87 9.39
N TYR A 154 -15.33 -18.78 10.34
CA TYR A 154 -14.18 -19.42 10.98
C TYR A 154 -14.58 -20.72 11.65
N THR A 155 -13.60 -21.54 11.99
CA THR A 155 -13.82 -22.79 12.72
C THR A 155 -13.34 -22.69 14.15
N VAL A 156 -14.05 -23.35 15.08
CA VAL A 156 -13.60 -23.65 16.43
C VAL A 156 -13.85 -25.12 16.68
N ASN A 157 -12.81 -25.88 17.04
CA ASN A 157 -12.83 -27.32 17.04
C ASN A 157 -13.34 -27.86 15.69
N ASN A 158 -14.42 -28.63 15.64
CA ASN A 158 -15.01 -29.17 14.41
C ASN A 158 -16.19 -28.33 13.89
N ASN A 159 -16.49 -27.18 14.53
CA ASN A 159 -17.68 -26.40 14.22
C ASN A 159 -17.37 -25.13 13.42
N LEU A 160 -18.24 -24.86 12.43
CA LEU A 160 -18.23 -23.65 11.64
C LEU A 160 -19.03 -22.55 12.35
N TYR A 161 -18.47 -21.37 12.37
CA TYR A 161 -19.11 -20.15 12.88
C TYR A 161 -19.13 -19.07 11.81
N VAL A 162 -20.19 -18.26 11.84
CA VAL A 162 -20.24 -16.97 11.15
C VAL A 162 -20.49 -15.91 12.22
N ASN A 163 -19.53 -15.02 12.37
CA ASN A 163 -19.46 -14.07 13.49
C ASN A 163 -19.52 -14.82 14.84
N GLU A 164 -20.54 -14.59 15.65
CA GLU A 164 -20.73 -15.27 16.95
C GLU A 164 -21.65 -16.51 16.85
N GLN A 165 -22.31 -16.72 15.70
CA GLN A 165 -23.29 -17.76 15.51
C GLN A 165 -22.64 -19.07 15.04
N ALA A 166 -22.90 -20.16 15.74
CA ALA A 166 -22.59 -21.50 15.26
C ALA A 166 -23.51 -21.89 14.09
N ILE A 167 -22.91 -22.40 13.03
CA ILE A 167 -23.62 -22.88 11.83
C ILE A 167 -23.74 -24.41 11.86
N THR A 168 -22.76 -25.09 12.48
CA THR A 168 -22.77 -26.54 12.68
C THR A 168 -22.71 -26.87 14.17
N ASP A 169 -23.12 -28.06 14.53
CA ASP A 169 -23.10 -28.60 15.91
C ASP A 169 -22.54 -30.04 15.89
N GLU A 170 -21.26 -30.13 15.55
CA GLU A 170 -20.56 -31.42 15.49
C GLU A 170 -19.89 -31.70 16.83
N PRO A 171 -19.86 -32.97 17.27
CA PRO A 171 -19.18 -33.33 18.52
C PRO A 171 -17.70 -33.00 18.45
N GLU A 172 -17.16 -32.60 19.59
CA GLU A 172 -15.71 -32.45 19.74
C GLU A 172 -15.05 -33.83 19.60
N GLY A 173 -14.09 -33.96 18.66
CA GLY A 173 -13.35 -35.19 18.42
C GLY A 173 -12.26 -35.45 19.45
#